data_7b78794209379ce16257a2860a3de298
#
_entry.id   7b78794209379ce16257a2860a3de298
#
_cell.length_a   1.000
_cell.length_b   1.000
_cell.length_c   1.000
_cell.angle_alpha   90.00
_cell.angle_beta   90.00
_cell.angle_gamma   90.00
#
_symmetry.space_group_name_H-M   'P 1'
#
loop_
_entity.id
_entity.type
_entity.pdbx_description
1 polymer ?
#
loop_
_entity_poly.entity_id
_entity_poly.type
_entity_poly.pdbx_seq_one_letter_code
_entity_poly.pdbx_strand_id
1 'polypeptide(L)'
;MEIRLGNYRVVPYSLGTCWQLEKYGSGGIAFGKPFPPSWRETGHYPGTLHHAVEMLVEYATRGSDDEIDLSDPDGMARLVATVDAMVTEAVERIEIAAGNAV
;
A
#
# COMPACT_ATOMS: atom_id res chain seq x y z
N MET A 1 -10.37 0.72 10.60
CA MET A 1 -10.41 0.49 9.13
C MET A 1 -8.99 0.20 8.65
N GLU A 2 -8.83 -0.78 7.80
CA GLU A 2 -7.56 -1.10 7.17
C GLU A 2 -7.75 -1.03 5.66
N ILE A 3 -6.85 -0.34 4.96
CA ILE A 3 -6.83 -0.30 3.50
C ILE A 3 -5.51 -0.90 3.05
N ARG A 4 -5.59 -2.01 2.34
CA ARG A 4 -4.42 -2.80 1.95
C ARG A 4 -4.28 -2.88 0.44
N LEU A 5 -3.05 -2.71 -0.04
CA LEU A 5 -2.70 -2.85 -1.45
C LEU A 5 -1.30 -3.46 -1.56
N GLY A 6 -1.22 -4.66 -2.14
CA GLY A 6 0.04 -5.39 -2.22
C GLY A 6 0.63 -5.67 -0.83
N ASN A 7 1.90 -5.34 -0.65
CA ASN A 7 2.61 -5.51 0.62
C ASN A 7 2.57 -4.26 1.51
N TYR A 8 1.67 -3.34 1.23
CA TYR A 8 1.50 -2.12 2.00
C TYR A 8 0.07 -1.99 2.49
N ARG A 9 -0.10 -1.29 3.59
CA ARG A 9 -1.42 -0.95 4.12
C ARG A 9 -1.37 0.37 4.87
N VAL A 10 -2.53 1.02 4.97
CA VAL A 10 -2.71 2.16 5.87
C VAL A 10 -3.75 1.80 6.92
N VAL A 11 -3.45 2.15 8.15
CA VAL A 11 -4.31 1.91 9.32
C VAL A 11 -4.44 3.21 10.11
N PRO A 12 -5.54 3.39 10.88
CA PRO A 12 -5.65 4.53 11.77
C PRO A 12 -4.54 4.52 12.82
N TYR A 13 -4.01 5.68 13.13
CA TYR A 13 -2.94 5.85 14.11
C TYR A 13 -3.36 6.89 15.15
N SER A 14 -2.95 6.65 16.39
CA SER A 14 -3.11 7.61 17.50
C SER A 14 -4.52 8.19 17.62
N LEU A 15 -5.49 7.37 18.03
CA LEU A 15 -6.87 7.78 18.25
C LEU A 15 -7.58 8.34 17.00
N GLY A 16 -7.10 7.97 15.82
CA GLY A 16 -7.70 8.41 14.57
C GLY A 16 -7.31 9.82 14.13
N THR A 17 -6.25 10.40 14.69
CA THR A 17 -5.75 11.72 14.29
C THR A 17 -5.02 11.72 12.96
N CYS A 18 -4.46 10.57 12.57
CA CYS A 18 -3.78 10.41 11.29
C CYS A 18 -3.80 8.93 10.89
N TRP A 19 -3.21 8.62 9.76
CA TRP A 19 -3.05 7.27 9.25
C TRP A 19 -1.59 6.87 9.37
N GLN A 20 -1.34 5.57 9.44
CA GLN A 20 0.02 5.01 9.45
C GLN A 20 0.18 4.11 8.24
N LEU A 21 1.22 4.36 7.42
CA LEU A 21 1.59 3.47 6.32
C LEU A 21 2.52 2.39 6.86
N GLU A 22 2.13 1.13 6.61
CA GLU A 22 2.90 -0.03 7.03
C GLU A 22 3.28 -0.88 5.83
N LYS A 23 4.43 -1.57 5.95
CA LYS A 23 4.91 -2.52 4.96
C LYS A 23 4.96 -3.91 5.58
N TYR A 24 4.48 -4.91 4.85
CA TYR A 24 4.61 -6.30 5.26
C TYR A 24 6.04 -6.78 4.98
N GLY A 25 6.73 -7.20 6.04
CA GLY A 25 8.05 -7.77 5.94
C GLY A 25 8.01 -9.28 6.16
N SER A 26 8.72 -10.05 5.31
CA SER A 26 8.93 -11.47 5.55
C SER A 26 9.81 -11.64 6.80
N GLY A 27 9.58 -12.71 7.54
CA GLY A 27 10.41 -13.02 8.70
C GLY A 27 11.87 -13.27 8.32
N GLY A 28 12.73 -13.29 9.32
CA GLY A 28 14.16 -13.49 9.12
C GLY A 28 14.87 -13.81 10.41
N ILE A 29 16.17 -13.56 10.45
CA ILE A 29 17.00 -13.76 11.63
C ILE A 29 17.64 -12.43 11.99
N ALA A 30 17.46 -11.99 13.25
CA ALA A 30 18.11 -10.80 13.78
C ALA A 30 18.80 -11.17 15.11
N PHE A 31 20.06 -10.76 15.26
CA PHE A 31 20.85 -11.07 16.46
C PHE A 31 20.86 -12.57 16.82
N GLY A 32 20.89 -13.44 15.80
CA GLY A 32 20.89 -14.88 16.00
C GLY A 32 19.55 -15.49 16.39
N LYS A 33 18.47 -14.69 16.43
CA LYS A 33 17.12 -15.15 16.77
C LYS A 33 16.18 -15.01 15.60
N PRO A 34 15.36 -16.03 15.29
CA PRO A 34 14.35 -15.90 14.25
C PRO A 34 13.23 -14.96 14.69
N PHE A 35 12.68 -14.20 13.75
CA PHE A 35 11.48 -13.38 13.97
C PHE A 35 10.44 -13.65 12.88
N PRO A 36 9.14 -13.61 13.23
CA PRO A 36 8.07 -13.92 12.27
C PRO A 36 7.84 -12.80 11.27
N PRO A 37 7.20 -13.10 10.12
CA PRO A 37 6.68 -12.06 9.24
C PRO A 37 5.70 -11.16 9.99
N SER A 38 5.78 -9.88 9.75
CA SER A 38 4.89 -8.91 10.39
C SER A 38 4.77 -7.61 9.61
N TRP A 39 3.73 -6.85 9.93
CA TRP A 39 3.58 -5.48 9.46
C TRP A 39 4.49 -4.57 10.27
N ARG A 40 5.18 -3.66 9.57
CA ARG A 40 6.10 -2.71 10.19
C ARG A 40 5.80 -1.30 9.71
N GLU A 41 5.87 -0.34 10.60
CA GLU A 41 5.71 1.06 10.24
C GLU A 41 6.83 1.50 9.29
N THR A 42 6.47 2.38 8.35
CA THR A 42 7.44 2.95 7.40
C THR A 42 7.96 4.31 7.85
N GLY A 43 7.38 4.89 8.90
CA GLY A 43 7.68 6.23 9.36
C GLY A 43 6.84 7.32 8.67
N HIS A 44 5.86 6.94 7.88
CA HIS A 44 4.97 7.87 7.18
C HIS A 44 3.58 7.90 7.82
N TYR A 45 3.10 9.09 8.13
CA TYR A 45 1.84 9.31 8.84
C TYR A 45 0.98 10.35 8.10
N PRO A 46 0.32 9.94 6.99
CA PRO A 46 -0.55 10.87 6.25
C PRO A 46 -1.73 11.32 7.11
N GLY A 47 -2.05 12.60 7.05
CA GLY A 47 -3.07 13.22 7.90
C GLY A 47 -4.50 13.05 7.39
N THR A 48 -4.69 12.71 6.12
CA THR A 48 -6.02 12.55 5.51
C THR A 48 -6.12 11.22 4.81
N LEU A 49 -7.35 10.71 4.65
CA LEU A 49 -7.60 9.48 3.92
C LEU A 49 -7.14 9.59 2.46
N HIS A 50 -7.41 10.72 1.82
CA HIS A 50 -6.99 10.96 0.43
C HIS A 50 -5.47 10.84 0.29
N HIS A 51 -4.72 11.50 1.16
CA HIS A 51 -3.25 11.43 1.17
C HIS A 51 -2.75 10.02 1.50
N ALA A 52 -3.43 9.33 2.42
CA ALA A 52 -3.09 7.96 2.77
C ALA A 52 -3.23 7.02 1.58
N VAL A 53 -4.31 7.15 0.80
CA VAL A 53 -4.55 6.33 -0.39
C VAL A 53 -3.54 6.66 -1.49
N GLU A 54 -3.25 7.94 -1.73
CA GLU A 54 -2.21 8.34 -2.68
C GLU A 54 -0.86 7.73 -2.33
N MET A 55 -0.48 7.80 -1.07
CA MET A 55 0.78 7.25 -0.57
C MET A 55 0.81 5.73 -0.71
N LEU A 56 -0.29 5.07 -0.39
CA LEU A 56 -0.42 3.62 -0.51
C LEU A 56 -0.22 3.16 -1.96
N VAL A 57 -0.87 3.83 -2.92
CA VAL A 57 -0.74 3.52 -4.35
C VAL A 57 0.70 3.75 -4.81
N GLU A 58 1.31 4.85 -4.42
CA GLU A 58 2.67 5.18 -4.79
C GLU A 58 3.67 4.12 -4.30
N TYR A 59 3.60 3.76 -3.02
CA TYR A 59 4.52 2.78 -2.45
C TYR A 59 4.27 1.37 -2.97
N ALA A 60 3.02 0.98 -3.16
CA ALA A 60 2.69 -0.32 -3.74
C ALA A 60 3.21 -0.42 -5.19
N THR A 61 3.11 0.67 -5.95
CA THR A 61 3.62 0.73 -7.32
C THR A 61 5.15 0.61 -7.36
N ARG A 62 5.85 1.29 -6.46
CA ARG A 62 7.32 1.19 -6.34
C ARG A 62 7.77 -0.21 -5.94
N GLY A 63 7.00 -0.88 -5.10
CA GLY A 63 7.31 -2.23 -4.63
C GLY A 63 6.89 -3.34 -5.58
N SER A 64 6.29 -3.01 -6.71
CA SER A 64 5.90 -3.99 -7.71
C SER A 64 7.12 -4.60 -8.39
N ASP A 65 7.09 -5.91 -8.61
CA ASP A 65 8.12 -6.62 -9.38
C ASP A 65 7.92 -6.45 -10.89
N ASP A 66 6.88 -5.77 -11.32
CA ASP A 66 6.61 -5.52 -12.73
C ASP A 66 7.67 -4.60 -13.33
N GLU A 67 8.30 -5.07 -14.37
CA GLU A 67 9.26 -4.28 -15.13
C GLU A 67 8.55 -3.61 -16.32
N ILE A 68 8.63 -2.28 -16.38
CA ILE A 68 8.02 -1.50 -17.45
C ILE A 68 9.11 -0.69 -18.14
N ASP A 69 9.35 -1.00 -19.42
CA ASP A 69 10.29 -0.26 -20.26
C ASP A 69 9.53 0.81 -21.06
N LEU A 70 9.72 2.07 -20.70
CA LEU A 70 9.06 3.19 -21.38
C LEU A 70 9.62 3.49 -22.77
N SER A 71 10.76 2.88 -23.15
CA SER A 71 11.26 2.98 -24.52
C SER A 71 10.50 2.06 -25.48
N ASP A 72 9.80 1.04 -24.94
CA ASP A 72 8.93 0.17 -25.70
C ASP A 72 7.62 0.93 -26.01
N PRO A 73 7.10 0.87 -27.27
CA PRO A 73 5.82 1.50 -27.61
C PRO A 73 4.65 1.12 -26.70
N ASP A 74 4.65 -0.10 -26.17
CA ASP A 74 3.60 -0.60 -25.27
C ASP A 74 3.89 -0.30 -23.80
N GLY A 75 5.07 0.21 -23.46
CA GLY A 75 5.49 0.42 -22.07
C GLY A 75 4.62 1.42 -21.33
N MET A 76 4.24 2.52 -21.96
CA MET A 76 3.38 3.54 -21.37
C MET A 76 1.97 2.97 -21.11
N ALA A 77 1.42 2.21 -22.06
CA ALA A 77 0.11 1.59 -21.90
C ALA A 77 0.11 0.58 -20.75
N ARG A 78 1.19 -0.19 -20.61
CA ARG A 78 1.36 -1.14 -19.49
C ARG A 78 1.47 -0.42 -18.16
N LEU A 79 2.18 0.69 -18.10
CA LEU A 79 2.29 1.52 -16.89
C LEU A 79 0.92 2.03 -16.46
N VAL A 80 0.17 2.61 -17.38
CA VAL A 80 -1.17 3.13 -17.11
C VAL A 80 -2.10 2.00 -16.62
N ALA A 81 -2.07 0.84 -17.29
CA ALA A 81 -2.90 -0.30 -16.89
C ALA A 81 -2.54 -0.81 -15.48
N THR A 82 -1.25 -0.86 -15.14
CA THR A 82 -0.79 -1.29 -13.82
C THR A 82 -1.25 -0.32 -12.73
N VAL A 83 -1.08 0.97 -12.95
CA VAL A 83 -1.50 2.01 -12.00
C VAL A 83 -3.02 2.01 -11.84
N ASP A 84 -3.76 1.92 -12.95
CA ASP A 84 -5.23 1.88 -12.91
C ASP A 84 -5.75 0.67 -12.13
N ALA A 85 -5.11 -0.50 -12.31
CA ALA A 85 -5.48 -1.71 -11.55
C ALA A 85 -5.26 -1.51 -10.04
N MET A 86 -4.15 -0.88 -9.66
CA MET A 86 -3.85 -0.61 -8.25
C MET A 86 -4.82 0.41 -7.65
N VAL A 87 -5.14 1.46 -8.37
CA VAL A 87 -6.11 2.46 -7.93
C VAL A 87 -7.50 1.84 -7.79
N THR A 88 -7.92 1.03 -8.75
CA THR A 88 -9.21 0.34 -8.69
C THR A 88 -9.29 -0.58 -7.47
N GLU A 89 -8.24 -1.35 -7.19
CA GLU A 89 -8.19 -2.20 -6.01
C GLU A 89 -8.31 -1.39 -4.72
N ALA A 90 -7.60 -0.27 -4.62
CA ALA A 90 -7.65 0.58 -3.45
C ALA A 90 -9.04 1.20 -3.25
N VAL A 91 -9.69 1.67 -4.31
CA VAL A 91 -11.04 2.23 -4.27
C VAL A 91 -12.06 1.18 -3.86
N GLU A 92 -11.99 -0.02 -4.41
CA GLU A 92 -12.89 -1.12 -4.05
C GLU A 92 -12.79 -1.45 -2.57
N ARG A 93 -11.59 -1.47 -2.00
CA ARG A 93 -11.39 -1.73 -0.57
C ARG A 93 -11.98 -0.63 0.30
N ILE A 94 -11.87 0.62 -0.12
CA ILE A 94 -12.48 1.76 0.58
C ILE A 94 -14.00 1.63 0.56
N GLU A 95 -14.60 1.31 -0.58
CA GLU A 95 -16.03 1.13 -0.72
C GLU A 95 -16.57 0.00 0.16
N ILE A 96 -15.87 -1.14 0.19
CA ILE A 96 -16.21 -2.27 1.07
C ILE A 96 -16.17 -1.84 2.53
N ALA A 97 -15.11 -1.16 2.95
CA ALA A 97 -14.98 -0.69 4.33
C ALA A 97 -16.08 0.32 4.69
N ALA A 98 -16.41 1.25 3.79
CA ALA A 98 -17.48 2.21 3.99
C ALA A 98 -18.85 1.52 4.05
N GLY A 99 -19.10 0.52 3.21
CA GLY A 99 -20.32 -0.27 3.23
C GLY A 99 -20.51 -1.04 4.54
N ASN A 100 -19.43 -1.51 5.12
CA ASN A 100 -19.46 -2.22 6.41
C ASN A 100 -19.62 -1.31 7.62
N ALA A 101 -19.43 -0.02 7.46
CA ALA A 101 -19.54 0.97 8.53
C ALA A 101 -20.98 1.48 8.75
N VAL A 102 -21.89 1.05 7.93
CA VAL A 102 -23.31 1.49 7.98
C VAL A 102 -24.13 0.58 8.89
#